data_132a0115fc812a6daea831a80a774c19
#
_entry.id   132a0115fc812a6daea831a80a774c19
#
_cell.length_a   1.000
_cell.length_b   1.000
_cell.length_c   1.000
_cell.angle_alpha   90.00
_cell.angle_beta   90.00
_cell.angle_gamma   90.00
#
_symmetry.space_group_name_H-M   'P 1'
#
loop_
_entity.id
_entity.type
_entity.pdbx_description
1 polymer ?
#
loop_
_entity_poly.entity_id
_entity_poly.type
_entity_poly.pdbx_seq_one_letter_code
_entity_poly.pdbx_strand_id
1 'polypeptide(L)' 'MTMAKKFQSPDGKIFTVEELVQVDKELWVYYHDVNTGNKYSCLLEAFTERFRPMENE' A
#
# COMPACT_ATOMS: atom_id res chain seq x y z
N MET A 1 -17.04 8.93 -2.45
CA MET A 1 -16.15 8.48 -1.40
C MET A 1 -14.96 7.77 -1.99
N THR A 2 -13.82 8.20 -1.65
CA THR A 2 -12.61 7.61 -2.21
C THR A 2 -11.82 6.91 -1.15
N MET A 3 -11.20 5.83 -1.55
CA MET A 3 -10.31 5.13 -0.67
C MET A 3 -8.94 5.78 -0.71
N ALA A 4 -8.26 5.73 0.41
CA ALA A 4 -6.92 6.26 0.47
C ALA A 4 -6.02 5.43 -0.43
N LYS A 5 -5.25 6.08 -1.26
CA LYS A 5 -4.29 5.40 -2.11
C LYS A 5 -2.88 5.51 -1.58
N LYS A 6 -2.65 6.42 -0.66
CA LYS A 6 -1.33 6.62 -0.09
C LYS A 6 -1.30 6.09 1.33
N PHE A 7 -0.22 5.42 1.64
CA PHE A 7 -0.04 4.83 2.95
C PHE A 7 1.33 5.19 3.48
N GLN A 8 1.44 5.23 4.79
CA GLN A 8 2.67 5.60 5.44
C GLN A 8 3.15 4.46 6.32
N SER A 9 4.43 4.14 6.22
CA SER A 9 5.02 3.12 7.05
C SER A 9 5.45 3.72 8.39
N PRO A 10 5.75 2.86 9.37
CA PRO A 10 6.15 3.37 10.69
C PRO A 10 7.41 4.23 10.65
N ASP A 11 8.29 4.02 9.71
CA ASP A 11 9.51 4.82 9.62
C ASP A 11 9.34 6.08 8.77
N GLY A 12 8.11 6.40 8.39
CA GLY A 12 7.84 7.66 7.73
C GLY A 12 7.83 7.64 6.22
N LYS A 13 8.04 6.47 5.62
CA LYS A 13 8.03 6.39 4.17
C LYS A 13 6.61 6.37 3.65
N ILE A 14 6.43 6.94 2.48
CA ILE A 14 5.11 7.05 1.89
C ILE A 14 5.05 6.19 0.64
N PHE A 15 3.98 5.42 0.52
CA PHE A 15 3.78 4.51 -0.60
C PHE A 15 2.44 4.76 -1.24
N THR A 16 2.38 4.51 -2.54
CA THR A 16 1.14 4.62 -3.28
C THR A 16 0.72 3.23 -3.75
N VAL A 17 -0.52 2.86 -3.47
CA VAL A 17 -1.04 1.57 -3.91
C VAL A 17 -1.40 1.68 -5.38
N GLU A 18 -0.89 0.73 -6.15
CA GLU A 18 -1.15 0.71 -7.59
C GLU A 18 -2.28 -0.24 -7.93
N GLU A 19 -2.29 -1.40 -7.29
CA GLU A 19 -3.22 -2.42 -7.72
C GLU A 19 -3.44 -3.44 -6.62
N LEU A 20 -4.64 -3.99 -6.58
CA LEU A 20 -4.97 -5.12 -5.73
C LEU A 20 -5.20 -6.31 -6.63
N VAL A 21 -4.51 -7.40 -6.36
CA VAL A 21 -4.59 -8.59 -7.18
C VAL A 21 -4.96 -9.77 -6.30
N GLN A 22 -5.94 -10.55 -6.75
CA GLN A 22 -6.33 -11.74 -6.02
C GLN A 22 -5.67 -12.96 -6.65
N VAL A 23 -4.92 -13.69 -5.82
CA VAL A 23 -4.27 -14.92 -6.26
C VAL A 23 -4.76 -16.02 -5.36
N ASP A 24 -5.43 -16.99 -5.95
CA ASP A 24 -6.08 -18.04 -5.20
C ASP A 24 -7.09 -17.43 -4.25
N LYS A 25 -6.85 -17.56 -2.97
CA LYS A 25 -7.75 -16.98 -1.96
C LYS A 25 -7.10 -15.83 -1.23
N GLU A 26 -6.01 -15.32 -1.75
CA GLU A 26 -5.27 -14.27 -1.08
C GLU A 26 -5.26 -13.02 -1.92
N LEU A 27 -5.27 -11.88 -1.22
CA LEU A 27 -5.19 -10.60 -1.88
C LEU A 27 -3.80 -10.03 -1.73
N TRP A 28 -3.24 -9.57 -2.83
CA TRP A 28 -1.91 -8.98 -2.86
C TRP A 28 -2.01 -7.51 -3.22
N VAL A 29 -1.18 -6.71 -2.55
CA VAL A 29 -1.12 -5.28 -2.80
C VAL A 29 0.16 -4.97 -3.53
N TYR A 30 0.03 -4.29 -4.66
CA TYR A 30 1.18 -3.79 -5.39
C TYR A 30 1.28 -2.30 -5.14
N TYR A 31 2.43 -1.87 -4.70
CA TYR A 31 2.62 -0.47 -4.34
C TYR A 31 4.04 -0.04 -4.65
N HIS A 32 4.27 1.27 -4.60
CA HIS A 32 5.61 1.78 -4.87
C HIS A 32 5.93 2.91 -3.92
N ASP A 33 7.22 3.09 -3.69
CA ASP A 33 7.73 4.17 -2.85
C ASP A 33 7.66 5.46 -3.63
N VAL A 34 7.02 6.46 -3.03
CA VAL A 34 6.83 7.74 -3.71
C VAL A 34 8.16 8.43 -3.96
N ASN A 35 9.11 8.26 -3.05
CA ASN A 35 10.38 8.96 -3.16
C ASN A 35 11.34 8.29 -4.13
N THR A 36 11.44 6.98 -4.06
CA THR A 36 12.42 6.26 -4.87
C THR A 36 11.84 5.67 -6.13
N GLY A 37 10.54 5.42 -6.14
CA GLY A 37 9.92 4.77 -7.27
C GLY A 37 10.05 3.27 -7.28
N ASN A 38 10.66 2.70 -6.25
CA ASN A 38 10.79 1.26 -6.16
C ASN A 38 9.43 0.61 -5.96
N LYS A 39 9.24 -0.52 -6.60
CA LYS A 39 7.97 -1.22 -6.54
C LYS A 39 8.05 -2.43 -5.64
N TYR A 40 6.98 -2.66 -4.91
CA TYR A 40 6.91 -3.75 -3.96
C TYR A 40 5.55 -4.42 -4.03
N SER A 41 5.46 -5.57 -3.40
CA SER A 41 4.18 -6.25 -3.27
C SER A 41 4.19 -7.06 -1.99
N CYS A 42 3.02 -7.21 -1.40
CA CYS A 42 2.86 -8.04 -0.22
C CYS A 42 1.40 -8.39 -0.05
N LEU A 43 1.14 -9.29 0.88
CA LEU A 43 -0.24 -9.66 1.19
C LEU A 43 -0.97 -8.47 1.80
N LEU A 44 -2.25 -8.37 1.50
CA LEU A 44 -3.04 -7.27 2.00
C LEU A 44 -3.04 -7.23 3.53
N GLU A 45 -3.09 -8.39 4.16
CA GLU A 45 -3.07 -8.43 5.62
C GLU A 45 -1.79 -7.81 6.18
N ALA A 46 -0.67 -8.19 5.60
CA ALA A 46 0.60 -7.64 6.06
C ALA A 46 0.69 -6.16 5.79
N PHE A 47 0.14 -5.75 4.65
CA PHE A 47 0.18 -4.34 4.29
C PHE A 47 -0.60 -3.49 5.28
N THR A 48 -1.81 -3.91 5.61
CA THR A 48 -2.65 -3.12 6.50
C THR A 48 -2.13 -3.12 7.92
N GLU A 49 -1.37 -4.13 8.30
CA GLU A 49 -0.79 -4.15 9.63
C GLU A 49 0.39 -3.21 9.77
N ARG A 50 1.13 -3.05 8.68
CA ARG A 50 2.34 -2.23 8.71
C ARG A 50 2.10 -0.79 8.32
N PHE A 51 1.20 -0.57 7.39
CA PHE A 51 1.03 0.76 6.82
C PHE A 51 -0.30 1.33 7.23
N ARG A 52 -0.33 2.64 7.37
CA ARG A 52 -1.53 3.32 7.74
C ARG A 52 -1.98 4.19 6.59
N PRO A 53 -3.28 4.24 6.33
CA PRO A 53 -3.77 5.10 5.26
C PRO A 53 -3.53 6.56 5.59
N MET A 54 -3.10 7.29 4.60
CA MET A 54 -2.94 8.72 4.73
C MET A 54 -4.15 9.38 4.12
N GLU A 55 -4.87 10.09 4.95
CA GLU A 55 -6.04 10.76 4.46
C GLU A 55 -5.67 12.15 4.04
N ASN A 56 -5.95 12.43 2.81
CA ASN A 56 -5.75 13.75 2.29
C ASN A 56 -7.05 14.34 1.90
N GLU A 57 -7.18 15.57 2.19
CA GLU A 57 -8.40 16.25 1.84
C GLU A 57 -8.40 16.71 0.46
#